data_0341fe52a8f92efee49273c924b030b0
#
_entry.id   0341fe52a8f92efee49273c924b030b0
#
_cell.length_a   1.000
_cell.length_b   1.000
_cell.length_c   1.000
_cell.angle_alpha   90.00
_cell.angle_beta   90.00
_cell.angle_gamma   90.00
#
_symmetry.space_group_name_H-M   'P 1'
#
loop_
_entity.id
_entity.type
_entity.pdbx_description
1 polymer ?
#
loop_
_entity_poly.entity_id
_entity_poly.type
_entity_poly.pdbx_seq_one_letter_code
_entity_poly.pdbx_strand_id
1 'polypeptide(L)'
;MIFPIFVVVTLAEIYVLVSVGDAIGAWSTILLVVITALIGSTLLKQQGWSIMAKAQQNIAEGKTPALEMLEGVVILVSGILLLTPGFITDGLGLLGLMPWSRSYFINHFLVKNAERVFSNKNSVFINRAGSSETKKTNKDDAIEGEFWEDK
;
A
#
# COMPACT_ATOMS: atom_id res chain seq x y z
N MET A 1 -8.73 -15.57 -16.50
CA MET A 1 -8.96 -14.43 -17.41
C MET A 1 -7.89 -13.32 -17.34
N ILE A 2 -6.68 -13.62 -16.80
CA ILE A 2 -5.57 -12.63 -16.68
C ILE A 2 -4.83 -12.48 -18.02
N PHE A 3 -4.75 -13.56 -18.79
CA PHE A 3 -4.01 -13.58 -20.07
C PHE A 3 -4.49 -12.54 -21.10
N PRO A 4 -5.80 -12.40 -21.42
CA PRO A 4 -6.23 -11.39 -22.40
C PRO A 4 -5.95 -9.96 -21.93
N ILE A 5 -6.04 -9.67 -20.64
CA ILE A 5 -5.71 -8.37 -20.07
C ILE A 5 -4.23 -8.07 -20.25
N PHE A 6 -3.37 -9.04 -20.00
CA PHE A 6 -1.92 -8.91 -20.20
C PHE A 6 -1.59 -8.59 -21.66
N VAL A 7 -2.22 -9.31 -22.61
CA VAL A 7 -2.01 -9.05 -24.05
C VAL A 7 -2.45 -7.64 -24.45
N VAL A 8 -3.61 -7.19 -23.97
CA VAL A 8 -4.12 -5.84 -24.25
C VAL A 8 -3.19 -4.77 -23.71
N VAL A 9 -2.73 -4.92 -22.46
CA VAL A 9 -1.79 -3.98 -21.84
C VAL A 9 -0.47 -3.95 -22.62
N THR A 10 0.08 -5.11 -22.98
CA THR A 10 1.33 -5.18 -23.73
C THR A 10 1.20 -4.51 -25.12
N LEU A 11 0.09 -4.72 -25.82
CA LEU A 11 -0.16 -4.06 -27.09
C LEU A 11 -0.31 -2.54 -26.94
N ALA A 12 -0.99 -2.09 -25.88
CA ALA A 12 -1.12 -0.67 -25.58
C ALA A 12 0.24 -0.02 -25.28
N GLU A 13 1.11 -0.71 -24.51
CA GLU A 13 2.49 -0.24 -24.24
C GLU A 13 3.30 -0.09 -25.52
N ILE A 14 3.28 -1.13 -26.39
CA ILE A 14 4.01 -1.09 -27.67
C ILE A 14 3.48 0.08 -28.53
N TYR A 15 2.17 0.26 -28.60
CA TYR A 15 1.58 1.36 -29.34
C TYR A 15 2.03 2.73 -28.82
N VAL A 16 2.04 2.93 -27.49
CA VAL A 16 2.49 4.18 -26.87
C VAL A 16 3.98 4.40 -27.11
N LEU A 17 4.81 3.37 -26.96
CA LEU A 17 6.26 3.45 -27.20
C LEU A 17 6.57 3.86 -28.65
N VAL A 18 5.86 3.28 -29.62
CA VAL A 18 6.02 3.64 -31.05
C VAL A 18 5.57 5.08 -31.27
N SER A 19 4.40 5.47 -30.75
CA SER A 19 3.85 6.83 -30.94
C SER A 19 4.76 7.90 -30.34
N VAL A 20 5.34 7.63 -29.14
CA VAL A 20 6.30 8.53 -28.52
C VAL A 20 7.62 8.55 -29.29
N GLY A 21 8.06 7.38 -29.79
CA GLY A 21 9.25 7.26 -30.62
C GLY A 21 9.17 8.05 -31.90
N ASP A 22 8.00 8.08 -32.54
CA ASP A 22 7.73 8.88 -33.76
C ASP A 22 7.74 10.39 -33.43
N ALA A 23 7.28 10.79 -32.22
CA ALA A 23 7.19 12.20 -31.84
C ALA A 23 8.52 12.82 -31.41
N ILE A 24 9.31 12.10 -30.58
CA ILE A 24 10.56 12.63 -29.98
C ILE A 24 11.83 11.92 -30.49
N GLY A 25 11.68 10.91 -31.31
CA GLY A 25 12.77 10.08 -31.83
C GLY A 25 13.07 8.86 -30.99
N ALA A 26 13.43 7.76 -31.61
CA ALA A 26 13.67 6.47 -30.97
C ALA A 26 14.74 6.54 -29.86
N TRP A 27 15.83 7.28 -30.10
CA TRP A 27 16.93 7.41 -29.14
C TRP A 27 16.50 8.13 -27.84
N SER A 28 15.72 9.20 -27.98
CA SER A 28 15.17 9.95 -26.84
C SER A 28 14.20 9.10 -26.03
N THR A 29 13.38 8.30 -26.70
CA THR A 29 12.42 7.38 -26.05
C THR A 29 13.14 6.31 -25.25
N ILE A 30 14.19 5.69 -25.81
CA ILE A 30 15.02 4.70 -25.10
C ILE A 30 15.66 5.33 -23.86
N LEU A 31 16.25 6.52 -24.02
CA LEU A 31 16.87 7.23 -22.88
C LEU A 31 15.86 7.50 -21.78
N LEU A 32 14.65 7.93 -22.12
CA LEU A 32 13.59 8.23 -21.18
C LEU A 32 13.17 6.97 -20.42
N VAL A 33 12.96 5.84 -21.08
CA VAL A 33 12.64 4.55 -20.46
C VAL A 33 13.75 4.10 -19.53
N VAL A 34 15.03 4.27 -19.89
CA VAL A 34 16.16 3.93 -19.04
C VAL A 34 16.19 4.82 -17.78
N ILE A 35 15.94 6.12 -17.93
CA ILE A 35 15.89 7.06 -16.80
C ILE A 35 14.76 6.69 -15.83
N THR A 36 13.53 6.41 -16.35
CA THR A 36 12.40 6.02 -15.50
C THR A 36 12.68 4.71 -14.76
N ALA A 37 13.28 3.73 -15.42
CA ALA A 37 13.67 2.47 -14.79
C ALA A 37 14.71 2.67 -13.67
N LEU A 38 15.71 3.53 -13.87
CA LEU A 38 16.72 3.85 -12.84
C LEU A 38 16.09 4.56 -11.63
N ILE A 39 15.26 5.55 -11.86
CA ILE A 39 14.52 6.26 -10.81
C ILE A 39 13.63 5.27 -10.04
N GLY A 40 12.83 4.49 -10.76
CA GLY A 40 11.92 3.51 -10.18
C GLY A 40 12.66 2.46 -9.34
N SER A 41 13.77 1.92 -9.83
CA SER A 41 14.56 0.93 -9.10
C SER A 41 15.16 1.50 -7.81
N THR A 42 15.58 2.77 -7.82
CA THR A 42 16.11 3.46 -6.64
C THR A 42 15.02 3.69 -5.59
N LEU A 43 13.85 4.18 -6.03
CA LEU A 43 12.68 4.37 -5.17
C LEU A 43 12.20 3.04 -4.58
N LEU A 44 12.14 1.99 -5.40
CA LEU A 44 11.74 0.66 -4.96
C LEU A 44 12.64 0.13 -3.83
N LYS A 45 13.96 0.25 -3.99
CA LYS A 45 14.92 -0.14 -2.96
C LYS A 45 14.74 0.66 -1.68
N GLN A 46 14.69 1.99 -1.76
CA GLN A 46 14.55 2.85 -0.58
C GLN A 46 13.28 2.55 0.20
N GLN A 47 12.18 2.37 -0.50
CA GLN A 47 10.89 2.10 0.13
C GLN A 47 10.78 0.69 0.66
N GLY A 48 11.31 -0.29 -0.05
CA GLY A 48 11.37 -1.67 0.43
C GLY A 48 12.11 -1.79 1.76
N TRP A 49 13.28 -1.15 1.88
CA TRP A 49 14.03 -1.10 3.15
C TRP A 49 13.27 -0.37 4.26
N SER A 50 12.64 0.76 3.95
CA SER A 50 11.87 1.53 4.93
C SER A 50 10.71 0.72 5.51
N ILE A 51 9.98 0.00 4.67
CA ILE A 51 8.85 -0.83 5.13
C ILE A 51 9.32 -2.04 5.90
N MET A 52 10.40 -2.67 5.47
CA MET A 52 10.98 -3.80 6.19
C MET A 52 11.45 -3.38 7.60
N ALA A 53 12.09 -2.22 7.73
CA ALA A 53 12.49 -1.68 9.03
C ALA A 53 11.28 -1.38 9.94
N LYS A 54 10.22 -0.76 9.40
CA LYS A 54 8.98 -0.50 10.15
C LYS A 54 8.30 -1.80 10.59
N ALA A 55 8.24 -2.81 9.72
CA ALA A 55 7.66 -4.10 10.05
C ALA A 55 8.43 -4.78 11.18
N GLN A 56 9.76 -4.77 11.14
CA GLN A 56 10.60 -5.32 12.21
C GLN A 56 10.41 -4.58 13.54
N GLN A 57 10.31 -3.25 13.51
CA GLN A 57 10.06 -2.45 14.70
C GLN A 57 8.70 -2.80 15.33
N ASN A 58 7.64 -2.89 14.53
CA ASN A 58 6.32 -3.26 15.02
C ASN A 58 6.31 -4.66 15.65
N ILE A 59 7.00 -5.62 15.03
CA ILE A 59 7.16 -6.97 15.60
C ILE A 59 7.91 -6.93 16.93
N ALA A 60 8.98 -6.15 17.04
CA ALA A 60 9.74 -6.00 18.27
C ALA A 60 8.91 -5.35 19.40
N GLU A 61 7.97 -4.49 19.05
CA GLU A 61 6.99 -3.87 19.97
C GLU A 61 5.78 -4.79 20.27
N GLY A 62 5.77 -6.02 19.76
CA GLY A 62 4.65 -6.98 19.93
C GLY A 62 3.39 -6.60 19.15
N LYS A 63 3.50 -5.70 18.16
CA LYS A 63 2.41 -5.28 17.28
C LYS A 63 2.39 -6.11 16.00
N THR A 64 1.21 -6.34 15.44
CA THR A 64 1.08 -7.00 14.12
C THR A 64 1.34 -6.00 13.00
N PRO A 65 2.31 -6.25 12.10
CA PRO A 65 2.68 -5.33 11.02
C PRO A 65 1.72 -5.43 9.82
N ALA A 66 0.40 -5.38 10.06
CA ALA A 66 -0.60 -5.60 9.02
C ALA A 66 -0.58 -4.52 7.92
N LEU A 67 -0.37 -3.26 8.29
CA LEU A 67 -0.28 -2.14 7.34
C LEU A 67 1.01 -2.23 6.50
N GLU A 68 2.12 -2.56 7.13
CA GLU A 68 3.42 -2.73 6.47
C GLU A 68 3.38 -3.88 5.47
N MET A 69 2.67 -4.96 5.79
CA MET A 69 2.46 -6.08 4.84
C MET A 69 1.66 -5.63 3.62
N LEU A 70 0.59 -4.86 3.81
CA LEU A 70 -0.21 -4.32 2.70
C LEU A 70 0.60 -3.32 1.86
N GLU A 71 1.35 -2.42 2.51
CA GLU A 71 2.26 -1.52 1.82
C GLU A 71 3.33 -2.29 1.03
N GLY A 72 3.87 -3.36 1.60
CA GLY A 72 4.83 -4.25 0.94
C GLY A 72 4.28 -4.88 -0.33
N VAL A 73 3.02 -5.32 -0.31
CA VAL A 73 2.34 -5.86 -1.50
C VAL A 73 2.21 -4.80 -2.59
N VAL A 74 1.83 -3.56 -2.24
CA VAL A 74 1.73 -2.46 -3.22
C VAL A 74 3.09 -2.16 -3.86
N ILE A 75 4.16 -2.13 -3.05
CA ILE A 75 5.53 -1.93 -3.56
C ILE A 75 5.95 -3.07 -4.48
N LEU A 76 5.65 -4.32 -4.12
CA LEU A 76 5.98 -5.49 -4.93
C LEU A 76 5.27 -5.44 -6.29
N VAL A 77 3.97 -5.13 -6.30
CA VAL A 77 3.21 -4.96 -7.55
C VAL A 77 3.79 -3.81 -8.38
N SER A 78 4.08 -2.66 -7.75
CA SER A 78 4.71 -1.53 -8.44
C SER A 78 6.06 -1.88 -9.03
N GLY A 79 6.85 -2.69 -8.31
CA GLY A 79 8.14 -3.20 -8.79
C GLY A 79 8.00 -4.11 -10.01
N ILE A 80 6.99 -4.99 -10.02
CA ILE A 80 6.69 -5.85 -11.16
C ILE A 80 6.27 -5.00 -12.38
N LEU A 81 5.46 -3.96 -12.18
CA LEU A 81 5.08 -3.05 -13.26
C LEU A 81 6.31 -2.33 -13.85
N LEU A 82 7.23 -1.86 -13.00
CA LEU A 82 8.47 -1.21 -13.45
C LEU A 82 9.46 -2.18 -14.12
N LEU A 83 9.36 -3.47 -13.85
CA LEU A 83 10.22 -4.48 -14.47
C LEU A 83 9.81 -4.75 -15.93
N THR A 84 8.54 -4.49 -16.27
CA THR A 84 8.02 -4.58 -17.64
C THR A 84 8.22 -3.21 -18.30
N PRO A 85 9.23 -3.04 -19.19
CA PRO A 85 9.52 -1.74 -19.76
C PRO A 85 8.33 -1.24 -20.60
N GLY A 86 7.69 -0.18 -20.14
CA GLY A 86 6.54 0.41 -20.80
C GLY A 86 6.25 1.81 -20.25
N PHE A 87 5.61 2.66 -21.03
CA PHE A 87 5.35 4.05 -20.66
C PHE A 87 4.20 4.17 -19.64
N ILE A 88 3.14 3.40 -19.86
CA ILE A 88 1.97 3.38 -18.98
C ILE A 88 2.28 2.61 -17.71
N THR A 89 2.89 1.43 -17.84
CA THR A 89 3.25 0.59 -16.69
C THR A 89 4.30 1.25 -15.80
N ASP A 90 5.28 1.95 -16.35
CA ASP A 90 6.26 2.73 -15.59
C ASP A 90 5.58 3.88 -14.83
N GLY A 91 4.66 4.60 -15.47
CA GLY A 91 3.88 5.65 -14.83
C GLY A 91 3.04 5.11 -13.66
N LEU A 92 2.33 4.01 -13.84
CA LEU A 92 1.54 3.36 -12.79
C LEU A 92 2.43 2.80 -11.68
N GLY A 93 3.56 2.20 -12.00
CA GLY A 93 4.55 1.72 -11.05
C GLY A 93 5.11 2.84 -10.19
N LEU A 94 5.50 3.96 -10.78
CA LEU A 94 5.98 5.15 -10.07
C LEU A 94 4.88 5.75 -9.16
N LEU A 95 3.63 5.84 -9.63
CA LEU A 95 2.50 6.27 -8.80
C LEU A 95 2.30 5.37 -7.59
N GLY A 96 2.40 4.05 -7.75
CA GLY A 96 2.28 3.09 -6.65
C GLY A 96 3.44 3.16 -5.66
N LEU A 97 4.62 3.64 -6.09
CA LEU A 97 5.76 3.88 -5.20
C LEU A 97 5.63 5.20 -4.41
N MET A 98 4.80 6.16 -4.81
CA MET A 98 4.66 7.42 -4.07
C MET A 98 3.94 7.20 -2.73
N PRO A 99 4.51 7.66 -1.58
CA PRO A 99 3.95 7.40 -0.25
C PRO A 99 2.52 7.94 -0.06
N TRP A 100 2.22 9.09 -0.64
CA TRP A 100 0.89 9.71 -0.55
C TRP A 100 -0.17 8.98 -1.40
N SER A 101 0.20 8.48 -2.56
CA SER A 101 -0.66 7.65 -3.40
C SER A 101 -1.01 6.34 -2.70
N ARG A 102 -0.05 5.75 -2.00
CA ARG A 102 -0.21 4.49 -1.27
C ARG A 102 -1.20 4.61 -0.11
N SER A 103 -1.11 5.66 0.69
CA SER A 103 -2.08 5.90 1.76
C SER A 103 -3.50 6.03 1.23
N TYR A 104 -3.67 6.66 0.07
CA TYR A 104 -4.97 6.78 -0.58
C TYR A 104 -5.47 5.42 -1.09
N PHE A 105 -4.60 4.62 -1.73
CA PHE A 105 -4.94 3.27 -2.22
C PHE A 105 -5.28 2.31 -1.09
N ILE A 106 -4.50 2.29 -0.02
CA ILE A 106 -4.72 1.40 1.13
C ILE A 106 -6.02 1.78 1.83
N ASN A 107 -6.25 3.05 2.12
CA ASN A 107 -7.46 3.49 2.81
C ASN A 107 -8.73 3.33 1.97
N HIS A 108 -8.64 3.57 0.67
CA HIS A 108 -9.84 3.54 -0.19
C HIS A 108 -10.17 2.15 -0.72
N PHE A 109 -9.18 1.34 -1.07
CA PHE A 109 -9.39 0.05 -1.74
C PHE A 109 -9.26 -1.16 -0.81
N LEU A 110 -8.26 -1.16 0.06
CA LEU A 110 -7.95 -2.32 0.89
C LEU A 110 -8.75 -2.32 2.19
N VAL A 111 -8.92 -1.18 2.85
CA VAL A 111 -9.72 -1.11 4.09
C VAL A 111 -11.18 -1.41 3.79
N LYS A 112 -11.73 -0.87 2.70
CA LYS A 112 -13.13 -1.11 2.31
C LYS A 112 -13.40 -2.57 1.87
N ASN A 113 -12.39 -3.25 1.33
CA ASN A 113 -12.50 -4.66 0.94
C ASN A 113 -12.02 -5.61 2.05
N ALA A 114 -11.10 -5.17 2.92
CA ALA A 114 -10.67 -5.95 4.08
C ALA A 114 -11.80 -6.13 5.10
N GLU A 115 -12.71 -5.17 5.27
CA GLU A 115 -13.91 -5.36 6.08
C GLU A 115 -14.78 -6.52 5.59
N ARG A 116 -14.81 -6.79 4.29
CA ARG A 116 -15.55 -7.93 3.73
C ARG A 116 -14.83 -9.27 3.91
N VAL A 117 -13.50 -9.27 3.96
CA VAL A 117 -12.69 -10.49 4.09
C VAL A 117 -12.41 -10.82 5.55
N PHE A 118 -12.24 -9.83 6.42
CA PHE A 118 -11.95 -10.01 7.84
C PHE A 118 -13.16 -9.95 8.76
N SER A 119 -14.34 -9.59 8.26
CA SER A 119 -15.58 -9.55 9.04
C SER A 119 -16.04 -10.92 9.56
N ASN A 120 -15.37 -12.00 9.19
CA ASN A 120 -15.76 -13.33 9.65
C ASN A 120 -14.94 -13.88 10.83
N LYS A 121 -13.91 -13.18 11.33
CA LYS A 121 -13.27 -13.53 12.62
C LYS A 121 -12.46 -12.35 13.16
N ASN A 122 -12.91 -11.82 14.29
CA ASN A 122 -12.21 -10.88 15.19
C ASN A 122 -12.15 -9.39 14.78
N SER A 123 -13.19 -8.69 15.15
CA SER A 123 -13.33 -7.23 15.28
C SER A 123 -12.44 -6.60 16.36
N VAL A 124 -11.14 -6.92 16.44
CA VAL A 124 -10.27 -6.41 17.51
C VAL A 124 -9.19 -5.43 17.02
N PHE A 125 -8.91 -5.33 15.71
CA PHE A 125 -7.67 -4.65 15.27
C PHE A 125 -7.81 -3.28 14.59
N ILE A 126 -9.02 -2.80 14.26
CA ILE A 126 -9.17 -1.54 13.49
C ILE A 126 -9.47 -0.30 14.34
N ASN A 127 -9.67 -0.46 15.66
CA ASN A 127 -10.13 0.66 16.51
C ASN A 127 -9.00 1.48 17.15
N ARG A 128 -7.73 1.40 16.69
CA ARG A 128 -6.63 2.13 17.33
C ARG A 128 -5.81 3.06 16.44
N ALA A 129 -6.22 3.28 15.20
CA ALA A 129 -5.50 4.17 14.28
C ALA A 129 -6.23 5.49 13.97
N GLY A 130 -7.24 5.86 14.73
CA GLY A 130 -7.93 7.12 14.46
C GLY A 130 -9.01 7.44 15.45
N SER A 131 -8.63 7.90 16.63
CA SER A 131 -9.46 8.87 17.38
C SER A 131 -8.94 8.99 18.81
N SER A 132 -8.15 10.02 19.08
CA SER A 132 -8.08 10.64 20.39
C SER A 132 -9.38 11.43 20.58
N GLU A 133 -10.49 10.76 20.78
CA GLU A 133 -11.68 11.38 21.32
C GLU A 133 -11.77 11.06 22.80
N THR A 134 -11.52 12.09 23.57
CA THR A 134 -11.72 12.18 25.00
C THR A 134 -13.18 11.81 25.33
N LYS A 135 -13.41 10.55 25.66
CA LYS A 135 -14.71 10.12 26.19
C LYS A 135 -14.78 10.61 27.62
N LYS A 136 -15.54 11.67 27.84
CA LYS A 136 -15.98 12.13 29.16
C LYS A 136 -16.59 10.95 29.91
N THR A 137 -15.93 10.52 30.93
CA THR A 137 -16.45 9.55 31.90
C THR A 137 -17.59 10.20 32.66
N ASN A 138 -18.80 9.78 32.41
CA ASN A 138 -19.94 10.08 33.27
C ASN A 138 -19.71 9.40 34.62
N LYS A 139 -19.82 10.19 35.68
CA LYS A 139 -19.47 9.91 37.06
C LYS A 139 -20.59 9.22 37.85
N ASP A 140 -21.50 8.47 37.24
CA ASP A 140 -22.71 7.97 37.88
C ASP A 140 -22.91 6.44 37.84
N ASP A 141 -21.84 5.65 37.62
CA ASP A 141 -21.90 4.20 37.86
C ASP A 141 -20.89 3.80 38.95
N ALA A 142 -21.13 4.27 40.14
CA ALA A 142 -20.52 3.69 41.34
C ALA A 142 -21.32 2.45 41.75
N ILE A 143 -20.78 1.25 41.52
CA ILE A 143 -21.33 0.01 42.04
C ILE A 143 -20.96 -0.02 43.53
N GLU A 144 -21.94 0.17 44.40
CA GLU A 144 -21.83 -0.07 45.85
C GLU A 144 -21.62 -1.57 46.09
N GLY A 145 -20.41 -1.95 46.48
CA GLY A 145 -20.09 -3.30 46.96
C GLY A 145 -20.45 -3.39 48.44
N GLU A 146 -21.48 -4.17 48.81
CA GLU A 146 -21.77 -4.52 50.21
C GLU A 146 -20.67 -5.42 50.79
N PHE A 147 -20.03 -4.93 51.86
CA PHE A 147 -19.10 -5.70 52.64
C PHE A 147 -19.87 -6.45 53.72
N TRP A 148 -19.81 -7.79 53.71
CA TRP A 148 -20.28 -8.62 54.83
C TRP A 148 -19.13 -8.85 55.80
N GLU A 149 -19.24 -8.36 57.03
CA GLU A 149 -18.40 -8.74 58.15
C GLU A 149 -19.03 -9.93 58.86
N ASP A 150 -18.39 -11.08 58.81
CA ASP A 150 -18.68 -12.24 59.64
C ASP A 150 -17.95 -12.09 61.00
N LYS A 151 -18.75 -12.17 62.04
CA LYS A 151 -18.26 -12.25 63.41
C LYS A 151 -17.91 -13.69 63.77
#